data_a88a941e90bd96551ac026c666010645
#
_entry.id   a88a941e90bd96551ac026c666010645
#
_cell.length_a   1.000
_cell.length_b   1.000
_cell.length_c   1.000
_cell.angle_alpha   90.00
_cell.angle_beta   90.00
_cell.angle_gamma   90.00
#
_symmetry.space_group_name_H-M   'P 1'
#
loop_
_entity.id
_entity.type
_entity.pdbx_description
1 polymer ?
#
loop_
_entity_poly.entity_id
_entity_poly.type
_entity_poly.pdbx_seq_one_letter_code
_entity_poly.pdbx_strand_id
1 'polypeptide(L)'
;MKKLLECQNLYKSFGKKQILKDVSFEIDEGDILAFIGPNGSGKTTTIKLILGLQSIDKGKVTINGFDVKKNFVKSIEKVGAIVESPDTYMYLTGWQNLKLTANLYKDVSDEKIKELVKLVDLEGRINDKVSKYSLGMRQRLGIARALINEPNVLILDEPTNGLDPEGIKDLRNLLKKLAKEGLGILISSHNLAELESFCNKVLIIDNGTIIETSEVKEFKNNGNKYTFNVSNTKDLDIEGIYEVAKDKFSYNGEKEDIASIVKTLVKKNIDVYEVKMEELTLEEAFLKKTGGKKNDKVNKK
;
A
#
# COMPACT_ATOMS: atom_id res chain seq x y z
N MET A 1 -5.09 -4.55 -19.77
CA MET A 1 -4.49 -5.44 -18.75
C MET A 1 -5.53 -6.45 -18.29
N LYS A 2 -5.13 -7.61 -17.78
CA LYS A 2 -6.07 -8.63 -17.30
C LYS A 2 -6.48 -8.28 -15.86
N LYS A 3 -7.80 -8.13 -15.65
CA LYS A 3 -8.36 -7.86 -14.31
C LYS A 3 -8.30 -9.13 -13.46
N LEU A 4 -7.62 -9.07 -12.34
CA LEU A 4 -7.39 -10.20 -11.42
C LEU A 4 -8.34 -10.18 -10.23
N LEU A 5 -8.61 -9.01 -9.67
CA LEU A 5 -9.56 -8.79 -8.57
C LEU A 5 -10.48 -7.62 -8.89
N GLU A 6 -11.77 -7.78 -8.62
CA GLU A 6 -12.76 -6.73 -8.75
C GLU A 6 -13.74 -6.75 -7.58
N CYS A 7 -13.85 -5.63 -6.89
CA CYS A 7 -14.84 -5.35 -5.86
C CYS A 7 -15.86 -4.38 -6.40
N GLN A 8 -17.16 -4.70 -6.30
CA GLN A 8 -18.25 -3.89 -6.82
C GLN A 8 -19.28 -3.62 -5.74
N ASN A 9 -19.45 -2.35 -5.37
CA ASN A 9 -20.47 -1.84 -4.47
C ASN A 9 -20.58 -2.65 -3.17
N LEU A 10 -19.44 -2.86 -2.48
CA LEU A 10 -19.41 -3.66 -1.26
C LEU A 10 -19.98 -2.89 -0.08
N TYR A 11 -20.92 -3.52 0.62
CA TYR A 11 -21.49 -3.06 1.87
C TYR A 11 -21.30 -4.12 2.94
N LYS A 12 -20.98 -3.67 4.16
CA LYS A 12 -20.87 -4.54 5.34
C LYS A 12 -21.29 -3.83 6.61
N SER A 13 -22.11 -4.53 7.40
CA SER A 13 -22.54 -4.05 8.72
C SER A 13 -22.33 -5.14 9.77
N PHE A 14 -22.05 -4.73 11.00
CA PHE A 14 -22.06 -5.58 12.19
C PHE A 14 -23.09 -5.03 13.18
N GLY A 15 -24.19 -5.74 13.31
CA GLY A 15 -25.37 -5.24 14.03
C GLY A 15 -25.86 -3.93 13.41
N LYS A 16 -25.92 -2.87 14.22
CA LYS A 16 -26.37 -1.53 13.75
C LYS A 16 -25.24 -0.69 13.14
N LYS A 17 -23.98 -1.13 13.25
CA LYS A 17 -22.83 -0.35 12.77
C LYS A 17 -22.48 -0.73 11.35
N GLN A 18 -22.66 0.18 10.40
CA GLN A 18 -22.19 0.03 9.03
C GLN A 18 -20.70 0.32 8.95
N ILE A 19 -19.92 -0.65 8.47
CA ILE A 19 -18.46 -0.57 8.36
C ILE A 19 -18.03 -0.21 6.95
N LEU A 20 -18.67 -0.80 5.92
CA LEU A 20 -18.36 -0.50 4.51
C LEU A 20 -19.61 0.06 3.82
N LYS A 21 -19.38 1.08 2.97
CA LYS A 21 -20.40 1.84 2.27
C LYS A 21 -19.94 2.03 0.83
N ASP A 22 -20.45 1.21 -0.08
CA ASP A 22 -20.22 1.33 -1.53
C ASP A 22 -18.73 1.26 -1.94
N VAL A 23 -18.02 0.27 -1.39
CA VAL A 23 -16.60 0.09 -1.70
C VAL A 23 -16.44 -0.63 -3.03
N SER A 24 -15.80 0.05 -4.01
CA SER A 24 -15.55 -0.47 -5.36
C SER A 24 -14.13 -0.17 -5.81
N PHE A 25 -13.40 -1.18 -6.27
CA PHE A 25 -12.05 -1.05 -6.84
C PHE A 25 -11.64 -2.31 -7.58
N GLU A 26 -10.51 -2.23 -8.28
CA GLU A 26 -9.97 -3.34 -9.07
C GLU A 26 -8.45 -3.42 -8.97
N ILE A 27 -7.93 -4.62 -9.23
CA ILE A 27 -6.49 -4.91 -9.33
C ILE A 27 -6.24 -5.64 -10.62
N ASP A 28 -5.35 -5.09 -11.44
CA ASP A 28 -4.90 -5.68 -12.68
C ASP A 28 -3.60 -6.47 -12.48
N GLU A 29 -3.23 -7.23 -13.50
CA GLU A 29 -1.95 -7.92 -13.57
C GLU A 29 -0.79 -6.93 -13.47
N GLY A 30 0.13 -7.17 -12.52
CA GLY A 30 1.29 -6.31 -12.25
C GLY A 30 1.02 -5.10 -11.35
N ASP A 31 -0.21 -4.91 -10.87
CA ASP A 31 -0.51 -3.85 -9.92
C ASP A 31 0.05 -4.15 -8.52
N ILE A 32 0.55 -3.10 -7.88
CA ILE A 32 0.74 -3.05 -6.42
C ILE A 32 -0.17 -1.95 -5.90
N LEU A 33 -1.37 -2.34 -5.46
CA LEU A 33 -2.37 -1.43 -4.92
C LEU A 33 -2.17 -1.21 -3.43
N ALA A 34 -1.80 0.02 -3.05
CA ALA A 34 -1.75 0.45 -1.64
C ALA A 34 -3.16 0.75 -1.12
N PHE A 35 -3.65 -0.02 -0.17
CA PHE A 35 -4.94 0.19 0.48
C PHE A 35 -4.73 0.95 1.79
N ILE A 36 -5.00 2.24 1.78
CA ILE A 36 -4.61 3.21 2.79
C ILE A 36 -5.82 3.73 3.55
N GLY A 37 -5.67 3.91 4.85
CA GLY A 37 -6.71 4.50 5.69
C GLY A 37 -6.39 4.38 7.18
N PRO A 38 -7.03 5.20 8.03
CA PRO A 38 -6.83 5.12 9.47
C PRO A 38 -7.31 3.77 10.04
N ASN A 39 -6.92 3.48 11.28
CA ASN A 39 -7.42 2.31 11.99
C ASN A 39 -8.93 2.36 12.11
N GLY A 40 -9.60 1.23 11.81
CA GLY A 40 -11.06 1.15 11.81
C GLY A 40 -11.75 1.71 10.57
N SER A 41 -11.04 2.15 9.54
CA SER A 41 -11.64 2.64 8.28
C SER A 41 -12.30 1.54 7.43
N GLY A 42 -12.02 0.25 7.70
CA GLY A 42 -12.61 -0.87 6.98
C GLY A 42 -11.63 -1.72 6.16
N LYS A 43 -10.31 -1.45 6.18
CA LYS A 43 -9.29 -2.18 5.40
C LYS A 43 -9.35 -3.70 5.63
N THR A 44 -9.10 -4.15 6.87
CA THR A 44 -9.13 -5.59 7.21
C THR A 44 -10.50 -6.22 6.97
N THR A 45 -11.60 -5.47 7.18
CA THR A 45 -12.96 -5.95 6.86
C THR A 45 -13.09 -6.20 5.37
N THR A 46 -12.64 -5.27 4.52
CA THR A 46 -12.66 -5.43 3.06
C THR A 46 -11.82 -6.65 2.62
N ILE A 47 -10.61 -6.81 3.18
CA ILE A 47 -9.76 -7.98 2.92
C ILE A 47 -10.49 -9.28 3.31
N LYS A 48 -11.12 -9.32 4.48
CA LYS A 48 -11.88 -10.50 4.94
C LYS A 48 -13.09 -10.82 4.04
N LEU A 49 -13.75 -9.81 3.46
CA LEU A 49 -14.81 -10.03 2.45
C LEU A 49 -14.24 -10.61 1.16
N ILE A 50 -13.12 -10.08 0.67
CA ILE A 50 -12.45 -10.55 -0.55
C ILE A 50 -12.06 -12.02 -0.41
N LEU A 51 -11.51 -12.40 0.73
CA LEU A 51 -11.09 -13.77 1.02
C LEU A 51 -12.24 -14.72 1.42
N GLY A 52 -13.49 -14.22 1.43
CA GLY A 52 -14.65 -15.02 1.86
C GLY A 52 -14.63 -15.43 3.34
N LEU A 53 -13.77 -14.82 4.16
CA LEU A 53 -13.70 -15.04 5.61
C LEU A 53 -14.87 -14.38 6.36
N GLN A 54 -15.58 -13.48 5.68
CA GLN A 54 -16.79 -12.84 6.14
C GLN A 54 -17.82 -12.75 5.00
N SER A 55 -19.11 -12.79 5.34
CA SER A 55 -20.18 -12.66 4.36
C SER A 55 -20.34 -11.23 3.86
N ILE A 56 -20.54 -11.07 2.57
CA ILE A 56 -20.86 -9.81 1.90
C ILE A 56 -22.36 -9.53 2.07
N ASP A 57 -22.73 -8.36 2.61
CA ASP A 57 -24.14 -7.98 2.79
C ASP A 57 -24.77 -7.54 1.45
N LYS A 58 -24.08 -6.65 0.72
CA LYS A 58 -24.42 -6.23 -0.65
C LYS A 58 -23.16 -6.06 -1.48
N GLY A 59 -23.29 -6.16 -2.79
CA GLY A 59 -22.18 -6.06 -3.72
C GLY A 59 -21.62 -7.41 -4.14
N LYS A 60 -20.49 -7.36 -4.81
CA LYS A 60 -19.86 -8.55 -5.42
C LYS A 60 -18.35 -8.44 -5.37
N VAL A 61 -17.68 -9.59 -5.15
CA VAL A 61 -16.25 -9.76 -5.35
C VAL A 61 -16.02 -10.81 -6.41
N THR A 62 -15.18 -10.49 -7.39
CA THR A 62 -14.75 -11.41 -8.45
C THR A 62 -13.24 -11.53 -8.41
N ILE A 63 -12.69 -12.73 -8.35
CA ILE A 63 -11.26 -13.01 -8.40
C ILE A 63 -10.99 -14.01 -9.52
N ASN A 64 -10.02 -13.71 -10.39
CA ASN A 64 -9.70 -14.51 -11.56
C ASN A 64 -10.93 -14.84 -12.43
N GLY A 65 -11.92 -13.92 -12.49
CA GLY A 65 -13.18 -14.10 -13.23
C GLY A 65 -14.26 -14.88 -12.49
N PHE A 66 -14.00 -15.39 -11.27
CA PHE A 66 -14.95 -16.15 -10.48
C PHE A 66 -15.53 -15.34 -9.33
N ASP A 67 -16.85 -15.37 -9.19
CA ASP A 67 -17.58 -14.75 -8.08
C ASP A 67 -17.31 -15.50 -6.76
N VAL A 68 -16.79 -14.80 -5.77
CA VAL A 68 -16.41 -15.37 -4.45
C VAL A 68 -17.60 -16.02 -3.74
N LYS A 69 -18.81 -15.49 -3.90
CA LYS A 69 -20.02 -16.04 -3.28
C LYS A 69 -20.54 -17.29 -3.97
N LYS A 70 -20.42 -17.35 -5.31
CA LYS A 70 -20.99 -18.43 -6.12
C LYS A 70 -20.00 -19.56 -6.41
N ASN A 71 -18.71 -19.22 -6.55
CA ASN A 71 -17.65 -20.13 -6.99
C ASN A 71 -16.44 -20.02 -6.05
N PHE A 72 -16.66 -20.11 -4.75
CA PHE A 72 -15.67 -19.84 -3.71
C PHE A 72 -14.32 -20.51 -3.97
N VAL A 73 -14.31 -21.84 -4.10
CA VAL A 73 -13.07 -22.62 -4.29
C VAL A 73 -12.27 -22.11 -5.49
N LYS A 74 -12.94 -21.97 -6.65
CA LYS A 74 -12.28 -21.48 -7.89
C LYS A 74 -11.78 -20.04 -7.76
N SER A 75 -12.49 -19.20 -7.01
CA SER A 75 -12.11 -17.80 -6.83
C SER A 75 -10.84 -17.63 -5.99
N ILE A 76 -10.67 -18.47 -4.94
CA ILE A 76 -9.52 -18.37 -4.03
C ILE A 76 -8.37 -19.31 -4.38
N GLU A 77 -8.54 -20.24 -5.32
CA GLU A 77 -7.55 -21.26 -5.67
C GLU A 77 -6.17 -20.66 -6.01
N LYS A 78 -6.16 -19.51 -6.69
CA LYS A 78 -4.95 -18.78 -7.07
C LYS A 78 -4.83 -17.44 -6.32
N VAL A 79 -5.13 -17.46 -5.02
CA VAL A 79 -4.94 -16.33 -4.11
C VAL A 79 -3.97 -16.73 -3.01
N GLY A 80 -2.95 -15.91 -2.80
CA GLY A 80 -2.10 -15.94 -1.61
C GLY A 80 -2.50 -14.82 -0.66
N ALA A 81 -2.55 -15.08 0.65
CA ALA A 81 -2.90 -14.04 1.60
C ALA A 81 -2.17 -14.18 2.94
N ILE A 82 -1.88 -13.03 3.56
CA ILE A 82 -1.51 -12.88 4.96
C ILE A 82 -2.47 -11.85 5.55
N VAL A 83 -3.25 -12.25 6.56
CA VAL A 83 -4.21 -11.38 7.25
C VAL A 83 -3.80 -11.28 8.71
N GLU A 84 -3.57 -10.06 9.20
CA GLU A 84 -3.11 -9.73 10.55
C GLU A 84 -1.70 -10.24 10.87
N SER A 85 -1.45 -11.55 10.84
CA SER A 85 -0.13 -12.12 11.12
C SER A 85 0.17 -13.34 10.25
N PRO A 86 1.45 -13.61 9.97
CA PRO A 86 1.84 -14.82 9.24
C PRO A 86 1.79 -16.05 10.17
N ASP A 87 0.60 -16.51 10.50
CA ASP A 87 0.37 -17.65 11.42
C ASP A 87 1.24 -18.86 11.07
N THR A 88 2.35 -19.01 11.80
CA THR A 88 3.31 -20.08 11.61
C THR A 88 3.41 -20.95 12.88
N TYR A 89 3.64 -22.22 12.68
CA TYR A 89 3.87 -23.15 13.81
C TYR A 89 5.27 -22.94 14.37
N MET A 90 5.36 -22.26 15.52
CA MET A 90 6.61 -21.81 16.13
C MET A 90 7.55 -22.96 16.53
N TYR A 91 7.00 -24.14 16.85
CA TYR A 91 7.75 -25.35 17.25
C TYR A 91 8.28 -26.17 16.08
N LEU A 92 7.82 -25.89 14.85
CA LEU A 92 8.29 -26.49 13.61
C LEU A 92 9.41 -25.65 12.98
N THR A 93 10.19 -26.27 12.09
CA THR A 93 11.16 -25.56 11.25
C THR A 93 10.43 -24.76 10.16
N GLY A 94 11.15 -23.81 9.54
CA GLY A 94 10.61 -23.10 8.36
C GLY A 94 10.25 -24.07 7.24
N TRP A 95 11.12 -25.05 6.96
CA TRP A 95 10.85 -26.10 5.99
C TRP A 95 9.58 -26.90 6.28
N GLN A 96 9.41 -27.34 7.53
CA GLN A 96 8.20 -28.07 7.94
C GLN A 96 6.93 -27.23 7.79
N ASN A 97 6.99 -25.93 8.11
CA ASN A 97 5.87 -25.02 7.88
C ASN A 97 5.48 -24.95 6.39
N LEU A 98 6.45 -24.83 5.49
CA LEU A 98 6.19 -24.83 4.05
C LEU A 98 5.65 -26.16 3.55
N LYS A 99 6.21 -27.28 4.00
CA LYS A 99 5.73 -28.63 3.65
C LYS A 99 4.27 -28.87 4.08
N LEU A 100 3.87 -28.42 5.28
CA LEU A 100 2.47 -28.52 5.73
C LEU A 100 1.52 -27.79 4.77
N THR A 101 1.91 -26.60 4.31
CA THR A 101 1.10 -25.85 3.34
C THR A 101 1.12 -26.50 1.97
N ALA A 102 2.29 -26.95 1.51
CA ALA A 102 2.45 -27.63 0.22
C ALA A 102 1.59 -28.90 0.12
N ASN A 103 1.46 -29.66 1.20
CA ASN A 103 0.65 -30.87 1.24
C ASN A 103 -0.85 -30.64 1.04
N LEU A 104 -1.33 -29.39 1.09
CA LEU A 104 -2.71 -29.03 0.74
C LEU A 104 -2.93 -28.98 -0.79
N TYR A 105 -1.86 -28.96 -1.57
CA TYR A 105 -1.87 -28.86 -3.02
C TYR A 105 -1.25 -30.11 -3.65
N LYS A 106 -1.79 -30.58 -4.79
CA LYS A 106 -1.38 -31.87 -5.38
C LYS A 106 0.00 -31.85 -6.05
N ASP A 107 0.44 -30.68 -6.54
CA ASP A 107 1.58 -30.60 -7.49
C ASP A 107 2.73 -29.72 -7.00
N VAL A 108 2.89 -29.56 -5.66
CA VAL A 108 3.97 -28.77 -5.09
C VAL A 108 5.16 -29.67 -4.72
N SER A 109 6.21 -29.62 -5.55
CA SER A 109 7.43 -30.39 -5.31
C SER A 109 8.35 -29.73 -4.27
N ASP A 110 9.33 -30.50 -3.77
CA ASP A 110 10.37 -29.99 -2.87
C ASP A 110 11.26 -28.96 -3.56
N GLU A 111 11.48 -29.11 -4.87
CA GLU A 111 12.21 -28.15 -5.70
C GLU A 111 11.51 -26.80 -5.69
N LYS A 112 10.18 -26.78 -5.86
CA LYS A 112 9.40 -25.56 -5.78
C LYS A 112 9.51 -24.88 -4.41
N ILE A 113 9.48 -25.65 -3.34
CA ILE A 113 9.69 -25.12 -1.98
C ILE A 113 11.08 -24.49 -1.85
N LYS A 114 12.13 -25.15 -2.37
CA LYS A 114 13.50 -24.60 -2.36
C LYS A 114 13.60 -23.29 -3.13
N GLU A 115 12.94 -23.18 -4.30
CA GLU A 115 12.87 -21.94 -5.07
C GLU A 115 12.23 -20.81 -4.26
N LEU A 116 11.11 -21.08 -3.58
CA LEU A 116 10.46 -20.10 -2.72
C LEU A 116 11.32 -19.71 -1.52
N VAL A 117 12.01 -20.66 -0.89
CA VAL A 117 12.96 -20.38 0.21
C VAL A 117 14.07 -19.44 -0.24
N LYS A 118 14.62 -19.67 -1.45
CA LYS A 118 15.61 -18.79 -2.05
C LYS A 118 15.04 -17.43 -2.40
N LEU A 119 13.81 -17.38 -2.94
CA LEU A 119 13.12 -16.14 -3.31
C LEU A 119 12.95 -15.20 -2.11
N VAL A 120 12.66 -15.76 -0.92
CA VAL A 120 12.44 -14.99 0.32
C VAL A 120 13.70 -14.90 1.20
N ASP A 121 14.86 -15.35 0.71
CA ASP A 121 16.14 -15.29 1.41
C ASP A 121 16.11 -15.95 2.81
N LEU A 122 15.67 -17.21 2.86
CA LEU A 122 15.63 -18.02 4.08
C LEU A 122 16.48 -19.31 3.99
N GLU A 123 17.32 -19.48 2.94
CA GLU A 123 18.10 -20.71 2.72
C GLU A 123 18.95 -21.09 3.93
N GLY A 124 19.69 -20.14 4.49
CA GLY A 124 20.58 -20.38 5.64
C GLY A 124 19.87 -20.68 6.96
N ARG A 125 18.56 -20.48 7.04
CA ARG A 125 17.79 -20.57 8.30
C ARG A 125 16.58 -21.48 8.19
N ILE A 126 16.29 -22.05 7.03
CA ILE A 126 15.03 -22.79 6.76
C ILE A 126 14.84 -24.01 7.65
N ASN A 127 15.94 -24.62 8.12
CA ASN A 127 15.93 -25.77 9.00
C ASN A 127 15.88 -25.42 10.50
N ASP A 128 15.96 -24.13 10.82
CA ASP A 128 15.80 -23.68 12.21
C ASP A 128 14.31 -23.65 12.59
N LYS A 129 14.01 -23.86 13.89
CA LYS A 129 12.66 -23.69 14.42
C LYS A 129 12.22 -22.23 14.27
N VAL A 130 10.97 -22.01 13.86
CA VAL A 130 10.40 -20.67 13.68
C VAL A 130 10.39 -19.85 14.98
N SER A 131 10.40 -20.50 16.15
CA SER A 131 10.57 -19.82 17.44
C SER A 131 11.87 -19.02 17.55
N LYS A 132 12.90 -19.32 16.74
CA LYS A 132 14.18 -18.60 16.68
C LYS A 132 14.22 -17.51 15.60
N TYR A 133 13.14 -17.36 14.83
CA TYR A 133 13.07 -16.40 13.74
C TYR A 133 12.82 -15.00 14.27
N SER A 134 13.48 -13.99 13.66
CA SER A 134 13.08 -12.60 13.81
C SER A 134 11.68 -12.38 13.22
N LEU A 135 11.06 -11.24 13.53
CA LEU A 135 9.76 -10.90 12.93
C LEU A 135 9.85 -10.85 11.40
N GLY A 136 10.90 -10.24 10.85
CA GLY A 136 11.15 -10.21 9.40
C GLY A 136 11.28 -11.59 8.78
N MET A 137 12.00 -12.52 9.42
CA MET A 137 12.08 -13.91 8.95
C MET A 137 10.72 -14.61 8.97
N ARG A 138 9.90 -14.38 9.98
CA ARG A 138 8.52 -14.92 10.04
C ARG A 138 7.65 -14.34 8.92
N GLN A 139 7.78 -13.05 8.65
CA GLN A 139 7.07 -12.39 7.56
C GLN A 139 7.47 -12.98 6.19
N ARG A 140 8.76 -13.14 5.94
CA ARG A 140 9.28 -13.80 4.73
C ARG A 140 8.77 -15.23 4.58
N LEU A 141 8.76 -16.00 5.66
CA LEU A 141 8.18 -17.36 5.66
C LEU A 141 6.69 -17.35 5.34
N GLY A 142 5.93 -16.39 5.90
CA GLY A 142 4.51 -16.19 5.60
C GLY A 142 4.26 -15.90 4.11
N ILE A 143 5.11 -15.05 3.52
CA ILE A 143 5.04 -14.75 2.07
C ILE A 143 5.36 -16.00 1.25
N ALA A 144 6.41 -16.77 1.60
CA ALA A 144 6.72 -18.02 0.92
C ALA A 144 5.53 -19.00 0.98
N ARG A 145 4.84 -19.10 2.12
CA ARG A 145 3.61 -19.89 2.27
C ARG A 145 2.49 -19.39 1.35
N ALA A 146 2.28 -18.08 1.29
CA ALA A 146 1.26 -17.47 0.45
C ALA A 146 1.54 -17.66 -1.06
N LEU A 147 2.79 -17.88 -1.45
CA LEU A 147 3.23 -18.09 -2.84
C LEU A 147 3.24 -19.56 -3.27
N ILE A 148 3.02 -20.53 -2.36
CA ILE A 148 3.18 -21.97 -2.62
C ILE A 148 2.34 -22.47 -3.80
N ASN A 149 1.10 -21.98 -3.94
CA ASN A 149 0.17 -22.40 -5.00
C ASN A 149 0.25 -21.53 -6.27
N GLU A 150 1.32 -20.75 -6.43
CA GLU A 150 1.52 -19.84 -7.58
C GLU A 150 0.30 -18.94 -7.80
N PRO A 151 0.01 -18.05 -6.85
CA PRO A 151 -1.16 -17.20 -6.92
C PRO A 151 -1.06 -16.18 -8.05
N ASN A 152 -2.20 -15.73 -8.57
CA ASN A 152 -2.31 -14.55 -9.44
C ASN A 152 -2.53 -13.28 -8.63
N VAL A 153 -3.06 -13.40 -7.42
CA VAL A 153 -3.32 -12.29 -6.50
C VAL A 153 -2.69 -12.59 -5.15
N LEU A 154 -1.95 -11.62 -4.62
CA LEU A 154 -1.38 -11.64 -3.27
C LEU A 154 -1.98 -10.52 -2.42
N ILE A 155 -2.52 -10.88 -1.26
CA ILE A 155 -3.16 -9.93 -0.34
C ILE A 155 -2.39 -9.91 0.98
N LEU A 156 -1.90 -8.74 1.36
CA LEU A 156 -1.07 -8.55 2.54
C LEU A 156 -1.69 -7.47 3.45
N ASP A 157 -2.13 -7.87 4.63
CA ASP A 157 -2.69 -6.95 5.62
C ASP A 157 -1.60 -6.49 6.58
N GLU A 158 -1.22 -5.19 6.49
CA GLU A 158 -0.21 -4.53 7.32
C GLU A 158 1.16 -5.28 7.40
N PRO A 159 1.75 -5.73 6.28
CA PRO A 159 2.90 -6.64 6.30
C PRO A 159 4.21 -5.99 6.75
N THR A 160 4.28 -4.67 6.84
CA THR A 160 5.45 -3.90 7.29
C THR A 160 5.50 -3.71 8.79
N ASN A 161 4.40 -4.01 9.50
CA ASN A 161 4.31 -3.78 10.94
C ASN A 161 5.39 -4.54 11.72
N GLY A 162 6.19 -3.76 12.47
CA GLY A 162 7.25 -4.30 13.33
C GLY A 162 8.49 -4.81 12.60
N LEU A 163 8.61 -4.57 11.30
CA LEU A 163 9.85 -4.77 10.56
C LEU A 163 10.81 -3.60 10.81
N ASP A 164 12.10 -3.90 10.80
CA ASP A 164 13.15 -2.89 10.72
C ASP A 164 13.27 -2.31 9.31
N PRO A 165 13.99 -1.19 9.11
CA PRO A 165 14.12 -0.55 7.80
C PRO A 165 14.71 -1.47 6.72
N GLU A 166 15.58 -2.40 7.07
CA GLU A 166 16.16 -3.37 6.15
C GLU A 166 15.11 -4.40 5.71
N GLY A 167 14.35 -4.94 6.66
CA GLY A 167 13.23 -5.85 6.37
C GLY A 167 12.15 -5.23 5.48
N ILE A 168 11.83 -3.94 5.68
CA ILE A 168 10.90 -3.19 4.81
C ILE A 168 11.46 -3.08 3.39
N LYS A 169 12.76 -2.75 3.25
CA LYS A 169 13.45 -2.66 1.96
C LYS A 169 13.43 -3.98 1.20
N ASP A 170 13.70 -5.07 1.90
CA ASP A 170 13.72 -6.41 1.31
C ASP A 170 12.32 -6.86 0.86
N LEU A 171 11.31 -6.64 1.71
CA LEU A 171 9.91 -6.88 1.37
C LEU A 171 9.51 -6.09 0.11
N ARG A 172 9.83 -4.81 0.06
CA ARG A 172 9.58 -3.95 -1.09
C ARG A 172 10.18 -4.50 -2.38
N ASN A 173 11.47 -4.91 -2.33
CA ASN A 173 12.17 -5.44 -3.50
C ASN A 173 11.53 -6.75 -3.98
N LEU A 174 11.14 -7.62 -3.05
CA LEU A 174 10.43 -8.86 -3.35
C LEU A 174 9.09 -8.59 -4.03
N LEU A 175 8.25 -7.71 -3.47
CA LEU A 175 6.93 -7.41 -4.03
C LEU A 175 7.04 -6.76 -5.42
N LYS A 176 8.00 -5.85 -5.62
CA LYS A 176 8.27 -5.28 -6.96
C LYS A 176 8.67 -6.34 -7.99
N LYS A 177 9.48 -7.32 -7.59
CA LYS A 177 9.87 -8.43 -8.48
C LYS A 177 8.64 -9.25 -8.86
N LEU A 178 7.84 -9.66 -7.89
CA LEU A 178 6.64 -10.46 -8.11
C LEU A 178 5.61 -9.74 -9.00
N ALA A 179 5.40 -8.44 -8.79
CA ALA A 179 4.50 -7.65 -9.62
C ALA A 179 4.98 -7.56 -11.08
N LYS A 180 6.30 -7.42 -11.31
CA LYS A 180 6.87 -7.46 -12.67
C LYS A 180 6.66 -8.81 -13.37
N GLU A 181 6.52 -9.88 -12.61
CA GLU A 181 6.20 -11.23 -13.10
C GLU A 181 4.69 -11.44 -13.31
N GLY A 182 3.87 -10.39 -13.11
CA GLY A 182 2.43 -10.38 -13.39
C GLY A 182 1.53 -10.59 -12.18
N LEU A 183 2.09 -10.73 -10.96
CA LEU A 183 1.29 -10.86 -9.74
C LEU A 183 0.55 -9.55 -9.42
N GLY A 184 -0.77 -9.60 -9.24
CA GLY A 184 -1.54 -8.48 -8.68
C GLY A 184 -1.45 -8.48 -7.16
N ILE A 185 -1.09 -7.36 -6.55
CA ILE A 185 -0.83 -7.26 -5.12
C ILE A 185 -1.74 -6.22 -4.48
N LEU A 186 -2.45 -6.60 -3.43
CA LEU A 186 -3.13 -5.70 -2.50
C LEU A 186 -2.32 -5.64 -1.21
N ILE A 187 -1.89 -4.45 -0.82
CA ILE A 187 -1.18 -4.24 0.43
C ILE A 187 -1.87 -3.16 1.26
N SER A 188 -2.32 -3.50 2.46
CA SER A 188 -2.84 -2.51 3.39
C SER A 188 -1.71 -1.93 4.25
N SER A 189 -1.79 -0.65 4.55
CA SER A 189 -0.95 0.00 5.56
C SER A 189 -1.59 1.28 6.07
N HIS A 190 -1.16 1.70 7.24
CA HIS A 190 -1.42 3.03 7.79
C HIS A 190 -0.19 3.95 7.65
N ASN A 191 0.97 3.43 7.21
CA ASN A 191 2.19 4.18 6.95
C ASN A 191 2.36 4.45 5.44
N LEU A 192 2.02 5.67 5.03
CA LEU A 192 2.04 6.10 3.64
C LEU A 192 3.45 6.19 3.05
N ALA A 193 4.42 6.65 3.85
CA ALA A 193 5.78 6.85 3.40
C ALA A 193 6.46 5.53 2.95
N GLU A 194 6.11 4.42 3.61
CA GLU A 194 6.64 3.11 3.23
C GLU A 194 6.10 2.66 1.88
N LEU A 195 4.78 2.83 1.64
CA LEU A 195 4.11 2.37 0.42
C LEU A 195 4.47 3.21 -0.81
N GLU A 196 4.69 4.50 -0.65
CA GLU A 196 5.04 5.43 -1.72
C GLU A 196 6.18 4.93 -2.60
N SER A 197 7.14 4.25 -1.99
CA SER A 197 8.37 3.83 -2.66
C SER A 197 8.20 2.66 -3.63
N PHE A 198 7.06 1.94 -3.61
CA PHE A 198 6.92 0.73 -4.41
C PHE A 198 5.52 0.43 -4.97
N CYS A 199 4.47 1.06 -4.47
CA CYS A 199 3.13 0.93 -5.04
C CYS A 199 3.00 1.75 -6.32
N ASN A 200 2.21 1.26 -7.28
CA ASN A 200 1.88 2.01 -8.49
C ASN A 200 0.47 2.61 -8.42
N LYS A 201 -0.44 1.99 -7.65
CA LYS A 201 -1.80 2.49 -7.41
C LYS A 201 -2.05 2.73 -5.93
N VAL A 202 -2.90 3.69 -5.63
CA VAL A 202 -3.35 4.01 -4.28
C VAL A 202 -4.87 3.99 -4.20
N LEU A 203 -5.40 3.42 -3.12
CA LEU A 203 -6.80 3.38 -2.76
C LEU A 203 -6.95 3.91 -1.34
N ILE A 204 -7.64 5.02 -1.18
CA ILE A 204 -7.85 5.65 0.12
C ILE A 204 -9.24 5.34 0.62
N ILE A 205 -9.34 4.80 1.84
CA ILE A 205 -10.59 4.55 2.52
C ILE A 205 -10.66 5.32 3.84
N ASP A 206 -11.77 5.99 4.08
CA ASP A 206 -12.10 6.59 5.38
C ASP A 206 -13.57 6.34 5.73
N ASN A 207 -13.83 5.99 7.00
CA ASN A 207 -15.18 5.72 7.50
C ASN A 207 -16.00 4.77 6.63
N GLY A 208 -15.32 3.77 6.02
CA GLY A 208 -15.94 2.73 5.19
C GLY A 208 -16.28 3.15 3.77
N THR A 209 -15.82 4.31 3.31
CA THR A 209 -16.06 4.84 1.96
C THR A 209 -14.73 5.06 1.25
N ILE A 210 -14.64 4.70 -0.03
CA ILE A 210 -13.49 5.07 -0.86
C ILE A 210 -13.53 6.57 -1.13
N ILE A 211 -12.45 7.25 -0.75
CA ILE A 211 -12.27 8.67 -1.03
C ILE A 211 -11.65 8.86 -2.40
N GLU A 212 -10.67 8.02 -2.74
CA GLU A 212 -9.93 8.14 -3.99
C GLU A 212 -9.30 6.81 -4.39
N THR A 213 -9.19 6.63 -5.72
CA THR A 213 -8.39 5.58 -6.35
C THR A 213 -7.67 6.20 -7.53
N SER A 214 -6.34 6.15 -7.55
CA SER A 214 -5.52 6.74 -8.62
C SER A 214 -4.15 6.07 -8.72
N GLU A 215 -3.45 6.34 -9.82
CA GLU A 215 -2.01 6.08 -9.90
C GLU A 215 -1.27 6.92 -8.85
N VAL A 216 -0.25 6.36 -8.19
CA VAL A 216 0.54 7.10 -7.18
C VAL A 216 1.14 8.38 -7.76
N LYS A 217 1.57 8.35 -9.02
CA LYS A 217 2.11 9.53 -9.71
C LYS A 217 1.07 10.64 -9.86
N GLU A 218 -0.14 10.29 -10.28
CA GLU A 218 -1.25 11.25 -10.44
C GLU A 218 -1.71 11.79 -9.10
N PHE A 219 -1.74 10.93 -8.08
CA PHE A 219 -2.11 11.32 -6.72
C PHE A 219 -1.16 12.39 -6.16
N LYS A 220 0.13 12.28 -6.43
CA LYS A 220 1.17 13.22 -6.04
C LYS A 220 1.14 14.50 -6.87
N ASN A 221 0.84 14.41 -8.17
CA ASN A 221 0.85 15.55 -9.10
C ASN A 221 -0.27 16.57 -8.89
N ASN A 222 -1.25 16.30 -8.01
CA ASN A 222 -2.32 17.25 -7.68
C ASN A 222 -1.82 18.43 -6.82
N GLY A 223 -0.73 19.06 -7.22
CA GLY A 223 -0.15 20.27 -6.65
C GLY A 223 1.34 20.13 -6.37
N ASN A 224 2.17 20.41 -7.36
CA ASN A 224 3.60 20.55 -7.13
C ASN A 224 3.84 21.68 -6.13
N LYS A 225 4.58 21.40 -5.08
CA LYS A 225 5.10 22.41 -4.15
C LYS A 225 6.40 22.97 -4.74
N TYR A 226 6.44 24.27 -4.96
CA TYR A 226 7.65 24.96 -5.36
C TYR A 226 8.16 25.79 -4.18
N THR A 227 9.42 25.61 -3.86
CA THR A 227 10.12 26.43 -2.86
C THR A 227 11.03 27.40 -3.57
N PHE A 228 10.87 28.68 -3.26
CA PHE A 228 11.69 29.77 -3.78
C PHE A 228 12.64 30.27 -2.71
N ASN A 229 13.94 30.28 -2.98
CA ASN A 229 14.95 30.96 -2.21
C ASN A 229 15.26 32.29 -2.92
N VAL A 230 15.03 33.40 -2.22
CA VAL A 230 15.07 34.76 -2.80
C VAL A 230 15.89 35.70 -1.92
N SER A 231 16.26 36.87 -2.44
CA SER A 231 17.02 37.87 -1.67
C SER A 231 16.23 38.44 -0.50
N ASN A 232 14.93 38.58 -0.62
CA ASN A 232 14.00 38.97 0.45
C ASN A 232 12.56 38.65 0.05
N THR A 233 11.66 38.63 1.03
CA THR A 233 10.22 38.39 0.84
C THR A 233 9.37 39.61 1.20
N LYS A 234 9.96 40.82 1.27
CA LYS A 234 9.22 42.06 1.53
C LYS A 234 8.33 42.39 0.35
N ASP A 235 7.12 42.81 0.64
CA ASP A 235 6.12 43.25 -0.35
C ASP A 235 5.78 42.22 -1.43
N LEU A 236 5.86 40.94 -1.08
CA LEU A 236 5.38 39.85 -1.92
C LEU A 236 3.85 39.85 -1.96
N ASP A 237 3.30 40.37 -3.06
CA ASP A 237 1.87 40.26 -3.39
C ASP A 237 1.75 39.28 -4.56
N ILE A 238 1.79 37.98 -4.23
CA ILE A 238 1.64 36.88 -5.17
C ILE A 238 0.60 35.94 -4.58
N GLU A 239 -0.48 35.73 -5.30
CA GLU A 239 -1.56 34.84 -4.88
C GLU A 239 -1.06 33.39 -4.77
N GLY A 240 -1.48 32.68 -3.72
CA GLY A 240 -1.17 31.27 -3.52
C GLY A 240 0.19 30.96 -2.87
N ILE A 241 0.95 32.00 -2.45
CA ILE A 241 2.16 31.75 -1.65
C ILE A 241 1.83 31.47 -0.19
N TYR A 242 2.67 30.66 0.44
CA TYR A 242 2.56 30.29 1.86
C TYR A 242 3.94 29.94 2.43
N GLU A 243 4.03 29.69 3.74
CA GLU A 243 5.29 29.41 4.45
C GLU A 243 6.35 30.51 4.19
N VAL A 244 5.92 31.79 4.26
CA VAL A 244 6.80 32.93 3.98
C VAL A 244 7.78 33.14 5.15
N ALA A 245 9.08 33.05 4.82
CA ALA A 245 10.19 33.39 5.71
C ALA A 245 10.96 34.60 5.14
N LYS A 246 12.05 35.03 5.79
CA LYS A 246 12.81 36.22 5.39
C LYS A 246 13.35 36.18 3.95
N ASP A 247 13.76 35.00 3.51
CA ASP A 247 14.44 34.73 2.24
C ASP A 247 13.90 33.51 1.49
N LYS A 248 12.74 33.02 1.90
CA LYS A 248 12.12 31.80 1.37
C LYS A 248 10.61 31.88 1.41
N PHE A 249 9.94 31.35 0.38
CA PHE A 249 8.50 31.08 0.40
C PHE A 249 8.16 29.83 -0.42
N SER A 250 6.96 29.29 -0.20
CA SER A 250 6.41 28.15 -0.93
C SER A 250 5.22 28.57 -1.79
N TYR A 251 5.04 27.89 -2.92
CA TYR A 251 3.92 28.07 -3.84
C TYR A 251 3.39 26.70 -4.28
N ASN A 252 2.07 26.55 -4.33
CA ASN A 252 1.43 25.37 -4.88
C ASN A 252 0.78 25.73 -6.22
N GLY A 253 1.20 25.08 -7.28
CA GLY A 253 0.63 25.32 -8.62
C GLY A 253 1.32 24.50 -9.70
N GLU A 254 1.03 24.88 -10.95
CA GLU A 254 1.59 24.21 -12.13
C GLU A 254 2.96 24.78 -12.51
N LYS A 255 3.72 24.00 -13.26
CA LYS A 255 5.06 24.39 -13.70
C LYS A 255 5.06 25.68 -14.51
N GLU A 256 3.99 25.91 -15.24
CA GLU A 256 3.78 27.09 -16.10
C GLU A 256 3.68 28.38 -15.28
N ASP A 257 3.18 28.33 -14.06
CA ASP A 257 3.04 29.49 -13.16
C ASP A 257 4.41 30.01 -12.69
N ILE A 258 5.39 29.11 -12.59
CA ILE A 258 6.72 29.44 -12.07
C ILE A 258 7.41 30.52 -12.89
N ALA A 259 7.29 30.46 -14.21
CA ALA A 259 7.89 31.48 -15.09
C ALA A 259 7.29 32.88 -14.86
N SER A 260 5.99 32.95 -14.55
CA SER A 260 5.30 34.22 -14.28
C SER A 260 5.67 34.77 -12.89
N ILE A 261 5.78 33.89 -11.89
CA ILE A 261 6.24 34.24 -10.54
C ILE A 261 7.66 34.81 -10.59
N VAL A 262 8.59 34.11 -11.25
CA VAL A 262 9.99 34.57 -11.39
C VAL A 262 10.03 35.93 -12.06
N LYS A 263 9.27 36.15 -13.16
CA LYS A 263 9.19 37.46 -13.84
C LYS A 263 8.70 38.57 -12.89
N THR A 264 7.74 38.27 -12.04
CA THR A 264 7.18 39.20 -11.06
C THR A 264 8.20 39.57 -10.00
N LEU A 265 8.95 38.59 -9.47
CA LEU A 265 10.02 38.80 -8.50
C LEU A 265 11.13 39.71 -9.09
N VAL A 266 11.60 39.40 -10.30
CA VAL A 266 12.63 40.19 -10.97
C VAL A 266 12.18 41.66 -11.21
N LYS A 267 10.93 41.88 -11.61
CA LYS A 267 10.34 43.21 -11.74
C LYS A 267 10.31 43.99 -10.41
N LYS A 268 10.22 43.30 -9.29
CA LYS A 268 10.25 43.89 -7.94
C LYS A 268 11.68 44.02 -7.38
N ASN A 269 12.72 43.81 -8.21
CA ASN A 269 14.13 43.77 -7.81
C ASN A 269 14.43 42.77 -6.70
N ILE A 270 13.74 41.58 -6.72
CA ILE A 270 13.98 40.47 -5.83
C ILE A 270 14.74 39.41 -6.61
N ASP A 271 15.98 39.13 -6.18
CA ASP A 271 16.80 38.11 -6.83
C ASP A 271 16.28 36.72 -6.43
N VAL A 272 16.22 35.83 -7.42
CA VAL A 272 15.82 34.43 -7.22
C VAL A 272 17.08 33.57 -7.29
N TYR A 273 17.44 32.97 -6.17
CA TYR A 273 18.66 32.15 -6.05
C TYR A 273 18.41 30.70 -6.42
N GLU A 274 17.21 30.18 -6.10
CA GLU A 274 16.85 28.81 -6.40
C GLU A 274 15.33 28.67 -6.47
N VAL A 275 14.86 27.85 -7.39
CA VAL A 275 13.47 27.35 -7.41
C VAL A 275 13.53 25.84 -7.40
N LYS A 276 13.11 25.24 -6.29
CA LYS A 276 13.11 23.81 -6.10
C LYS A 276 11.68 23.28 -6.18
N MET A 277 11.43 22.34 -7.09
CA MET A 277 10.20 21.57 -7.10
C MET A 277 10.30 20.46 -6.06
N GLU A 278 9.41 20.47 -5.11
CA GLU A 278 9.24 19.39 -4.15
C GLU A 278 7.98 18.64 -4.56
N GLU A 279 8.15 17.40 -4.98
CA GLU A 279 7.01 16.52 -5.18
C GLU A 279 6.36 16.29 -3.82
N LEU A 280 5.03 16.43 -3.74
CA LEU A 280 4.30 16.08 -2.54
C LEU A 280 4.54 14.61 -2.20
N THR A 281 4.79 14.34 -0.93
CA THR A 281 4.76 12.97 -0.43
C THR A 281 3.32 12.44 -0.46
N LEU A 282 3.16 11.13 -0.51
CA LEU A 282 1.84 10.49 -0.39
C LEU A 282 1.10 10.93 0.88
N GLU A 283 1.83 11.16 1.97
CA GLU A 283 1.28 11.64 3.24
C GLU A 283 0.75 13.07 3.15
N GLU A 284 1.51 13.99 2.56
CA GLU A 284 1.07 15.38 2.35
C GLU A 284 -0.13 15.46 1.42
N ALA A 285 -0.12 14.68 0.34
CA ALA A 285 -1.25 14.60 -0.59
C ALA A 285 -2.51 14.02 0.11
N PHE A 286 -2.34 12.99 0.94
CA PHE A 286 -3.40 12.41 1.75
C PHE A 286 -4.00 13.43 2.75
N LEU A 287 -3.14 14.14 3.50
CA LEU A 287 -3.59 15.14 4.47
C LEU A 287 -4.35 16.29 3.82
N LYS A 288 -3.93 16.74 2.63
CA LYS A 288 -4.65 17.76 1.86
C LYS A 288 -6.05 17.29 1.49
N LYS A 289 -6.21 16.04 1.03
CA LYS A 289 -7.50 15.51 0.54
C LYS A 289 -8.45 15.11 1.66
N THR A 290 -7.93 14.66 2.79
CA THR A 290 -8.76 14.27 3.97
C THR A 290 -9.06 15.42 4.93
N GLY A 291 -8.66 16.66 4.59
CA GLY A 291 -8.97 17.85 5.38
C GLY A 291 -8.18 17.96 6.68
N GLY A 292 -6.98 17.40 6.74
CA GLY A 292 -5.98 17.71 7.79
C GLY A 292 -6.46 17.54 9.23
N LYS A 293 -7.31 16.57 9.55
CA LYS A 293 -7.57 16.22 10.96
C LYS A 293 -6.31 15.60 11.54
N LYS A 294 -5.46 16.46 12.12
CA LYS A 294 -4.34 16.05 12.96
C LYS A 294 -4.83 15.02 13.96
N ASN A 295 -4.26 13.82 13.92
CA ASN A 295 -4.29 12.90 15.05
C ASN A 295 -3.40 13.49 16.17
N ASP A 296 -3.86 14.54 16.86
CA ASP A 296 -3.29 15.02 18.11
C ASP A 296 -3.65 14.06 19.26
N LYS A 297 -3.23 12.80 19.16
CA LYS A 297 -3.28 11.86 20.29
C LYS A 297 -2.17 10.79 20.20
N VAL A 298 -0.92 11.20 20.04
CA VAL A 298 0.21 10.34 20.44
C VAL A 298 1.35 11.27 20.90
N ASN A 299 1.21 11.83 22.09
CA ASN A 299 2.30 12.21 22.97
C ASN A 299 1.74 12.82 24.27
N LYS A 300 1.21 11.94 25.13
CA LYS A 300 1.14 12.15 26.58
C LYS A 300 0.94 10.79 27.24
N LYS A 301 2.03 10.07 27.47
CA LYS A 301 2.33 9.40 28.75
C LYS A 301 3.75 8.85 28.69
#